data_0556b9354bd2e95adb1e9b0487e41804
#
_entry.id   0556b9354bd2e95adb1e9b0487e41804
#
_cell.length_a   1.000
_cell.length_b   1.000
_cell.length_c   1.000
_cell.angle_alpha   90.00
_cell.angle_beta   90.00
_cell.angle_gamma   90.00
#
_symmetry.space_group_name_H-M   'P 1'
#
loop_
_entity.id
_entity.type
_entity.pdbx_description
1 polymer ?
#
loop_
_entity_poly.entity_id
_entity_poly.type
_entity_poly.pdbx_seq_one_letter_code
_entity_poly.pdbx_strand_id
1 'polypeptide(L)'
;MAFHRPSSKSTVSESRSVSELTPAHIAILERLVAEGFVPVAFPLYASAIGVRRGSFAALLIPAGDAAMKVMGEPCYVVGSNLAVRTRREGRQVFVWKDKAIEATPELLEEFARFSADLAVLLAP
;
A
#
# COMPACT_ATOMS: atom_id res chain seq x y z
N MET A 1 7.82 -26.11 -23.81
CA MET A 1 7.55 -25.81 -23.56
C MET A 1 6.97 -25.45 -23.35
N ALA A 2 7.23 -25.42 -23.24
CA ALA A 2 6.77 -24.88 -22.85
C ALA A 2 6.51 -24.51 -22.47
N PHE A 3 6.75 -24.38 -22.12
CA PHE A 3 6.36 -23.85 -21.55
C PHE A 3 6.36 -23.27 -21.53
N HIS A 4 6.69 -23.03 -21.43
CA HIS A 4 6.71 -22.25 -21.09
C HIS A 4 6.79 -21.52 -20.94
N ARG A 5 6.99 -21.38 -20.82
CA ARG A 5 7.22 -20.51 -20.35
C ARG A 5 7.99 -20.02 -20.09
N PRO A 6 8.45 -19.79 -20.28
CA PRO A 6 9.13 -19.16 -19.74
C PRO A 6 9.22 -18.57 -19.29
N SER A 7 9.46 -18.48 -19.11
CA SER A 7 9.54 -17.76 -18.51
C SER A 7 9.53 -17.27 -18.27
N SER A 8 9.70 -17.13 -18.44
CA SER A 8 9.67 -16.54 -17.94
C SER A 8 9.79 -16.29 -17.68
N LYS A 9 10.09 -16.13 -17.55
CA LYS A 9 10.29 -15.88 -16.94
C LYS A 9 10.66 -15.76 -16.29
N SER A 10 11.30 -15.68 -16.16
CA SER A 10 11.70 -15.46 -15.39
C SER A 10 11.82 -15.14 -14.87
N THR A 11 12.27 -14.90 -14.71
CA THR A 11 12.47 -14.49 -14.06
C THR A 11 12.21 -14.15 -13.45
N VAL A 12 12.60 -14.04 -13.32
CA VAL A 12 12.39 -13.54 -12.54
C VAL A 12 12.08 -12.83 -11.84
N SER A 13 11.87 -12.37 -12.08
CA SER A 13 12.04 -11.35 -11.16
C SER A 13 11.60 -11.76 -9.78
N GLU A 14 12.17 -11.13 -8.85
CA GLU A 14 11.96 -11.51 -7.46
C GLU A 14 10.67 -10.97 -6.93
N SER A 15 10.26 -9.76 -7.37
CA SER A 15 9.00 -9.18 -6.91
C SER A 15 7.91 -9.46 -7.92
N ARG A 16 6.74 -9.78 -7.44
CA ARG A 16 5.61 -10.04 -8.31
C ARG A 16 4.96 -8.75 -8.76
N SER A 17 4.56 -8.71 -10.00
CA SER A 17 3.75 -7.62 -10.49
C SER A 17 2.30 -7.84 -10.10
N VAL A 18 1.47 -6.81 -10.31
CA VAL A 18 0.04 -6.91 -10.03
C VAL A 18 -0.59 -8.04 -10.84
N SER A 19 -0.10 -8.26 -12.08
CA SER A 19 -0.67 -9.29 -12.95
C SER A 19 -0.36 -10.70 -12.47
N GLU A 20 0.49 -10.86 -11.47
CA GLU A 20 0.89 -12.18 -10.97
C GLU A 20 0.24 -12.53 -9.63
N LEU A 21 -0.86 -11.87 -9.29
CA LEU A 21 -1.53 -12.13 -8.04
C LEU A 21 -2.17 -13.51 -8.04
N THR A 22 -2.06 -14.20 -6.90
CA THR A 22 -2.70 -15.48 -6.71
C THR A 22 -4.13 -15.28 -6.24
N PRO A 23 -4.96 -16.35 -6.28
CA PRO A 23 -6.31 -16.24 -5.69
C PRO A 23 -6.28 -15.84 -4.22
N ALA A 24 -5.26 -16.25 -3.47
CA ALA A 24 -5.14 -15.84 -2.07
C ALA A 24 -4.91 -14.34 -1.94
N HIS A 25 -4.08 -13.78 -2.81
CA HIS A 25 -3.87 -12.32 -2.83
C HIS A 25 -5.17 -11.60 -3.16
N ILE A 26 -5.92 -12.10 -4.13
CA ILE A 26 -7.18 -11.48 -4.52
C ILE A 26 -8.18 -11.54 -3.39
N ALA A 27 -8.23 -12.64 -2.64
CA ALA A 27 -9.13 -12.75 -1.50
C ALA A 27 -8.81 -11.71 -0.43
N ILE A 28 -7.52 -11.41 -0.21
CA ILE A 28 -7.12 -10.36 0.73
C ILE A 28 -7.64 -9.01 0.24
N LEU A 29 -7.45 -8.72 -1.05
CA LEU A 29 -7.92 -7.45 -1.61
C LEU A 29 -9.43 -7.33 -1.51
N GLU A 30 -10.17 -8.41 -1.72
CA GLU A 30 -11.62 -8.39 -1.59
C GLU A 30 -12.05 -8.08 -0.16
N ARG A 31 -11.33 -8.62 0.83
CA ARG A 31 -11.64 -8.29 2.22
C ARG A 31 -11.38 -6.81 2.51
N LEU A 32 -10.31 -6.28 1.94
CA LEU A 32 -10.01 -4.85 2.12
C LEU A 32 -11.11 -3.98 1.52
N VAL A 33 -11.57 -4.33 0.33
CA VAL A 33 -12.65 -3.59 -0.32
C VAL A 33 -13.92 -3.65 0.53
N ALA A 34 -14.22 -4.81 1.09
CA ALA A 34 -15.40 -4.97 1.94
C ALA A 34 -15.33 -4.09 3.19
N GLU A 35 -14.11 -3.75 3.63
CA GLU A 35 -13.91 -2.90 4.81
C GLU A 35 -13.70 -1.44 4.46
N GLY A 36 -13.99 -1.06 3.22
CA GLY A 36 -13.97 0.34 2.82
C GLY A 36 -12.67 0.84 2.23
N PHE A 37 -11.68 -0.04 2.04
CA PHE A 37 -10.46 0.35 1.35
C PHE A 37 -10.72 0.33 -0.15
N VAL A 38 -10.28 1.38 -0.84
CA VAL A 38 -10.54 1.53 -2.28
C VAL A 38 -9.21 1.38 -3.02
N PRO A 39 -9.15 0.48 -4.00
CA PRO A 39 -7.93 0.38 -4.82
C PRO A 39 -7.70 1.67 -5.59
N VAL A 40 -6.46 2.15 -5.58
CA VAL A 40 -6.08 3.40 -6.25
C VAL A 40 -4.73 3.21 -6.90
N ALA A 41 -4.58 3.67 -8.13
CA ALA A 41 -3.30 3.62 -8.81
C ALA A 41 -2.47 4.85 -8.43
N PHE A 42 -1.21 4.61 -8.07
CA PHE A 42 -0.26 5.69 -7.83
C PHE A 42 0.85 5.54 -8.88
N PRO A 43 0.93 6.47 -9.85
CA PRO A 43 1.80 6.27 -11.01
C PRO A 43 3.27 6.02 -10.67
N LEU A 44 3.77 6.63 -9.60
CA LEU A 44 5.17 6.43 -9.21
C LEU A 44 5.42 5.05 -8.59
N TYR A 45 4.36 4.29 -8.31
CA TYR A 45 4.47 3.00 -7.62
C TYR A 45 3.67 1.95 -8.36
N ALA A 46 3.86 1.88 -9.68
CA ALA A 46 3.02 1.04 -10.53
C ALA A 46 3.16 -0.46 -10.22
N SER A 47 4.25 -0.87 -9.57
CA SER A 47 4.44 -2.26 -9.21
C SER A 47 3.75 -2.66 -7.90
N ALA A 48 3.11 -1.71 -7.23
CA ALA A 48 2.40 -1.98 -5.98
C ALA A 48 0.93 -1.70 -6.17
N ILE A 49 0.12 -2.27 -5.29
CA ILE A 49 -1.32 -2.03 -5.29
C ILE A 49 -1.62 -0.99 -4.21
N GLY A 50 -2.10 0.18 -4.64
CA GLY A 50 -2.51 1.19 -3.69
C GLY A 50 -3.91 0.92 -3.16
N VAL A 51 -4.10 1.06 -1.86
CA VAL A 51 -5.43 1.03 -1.24
C VAL A 51 -5.58 2.25 -0.37
N ARG A 52 -6.73 2.89 -0.47
CA ARG A 52 -7.00 4.16 0.21
C ARG A 52 -8.28 4.07 1.00
N ARG A 53 -8.26 4.69 2.18
CA ARG A 53 -9.48 4.92 2.96
C ARG A 53 -9.33 6.26 3.67
N GLY A 54 -10.24 7.20 3.38
CA GLY A 54 -10.15 8.54 3.94
C GLY A 54 -8.91 9.28 3.44
N SER A 55 -8.14 9.81 4.35
CA SER A 55 -6.98 10.64 4.04
C SER A 55 -5.71 9.85 3.79
N PHE A 56 -5.72 8.54 4.01
CA PHE A 56 -4.49 7.73 3.98
C PHE A 56 -4.57 6.62 2.96
N ALA A 57 -3.41 6.18 2.50
CA ALA A 57 -3.29 5.08 1.57
C ALA A 57 -2.05 4.26 1.93
N ALA A 58 -2.07 3.02 1.51
CA ALA A 58 -0.93 2.12 1.68
C ALA A 58 -0.63 1.48 0.34
N LEU A 59 0.64 1.13 0.15
CA LEU A 59 1.09 0.40 -1.03
C LEU A 59 1.30 -1.05 -0.61
N LEU A 60 0.65 -1.97 -1.30
CA LEU A 60 0.71 -3.38 -0.97
C LEU A 60 1.49 -4.14 -2.02
N ILE A 61 2.32 -5.07 -1.57
CA ILE A 61 3.03 -5.98 -2.46
C ILE A 61 2.85 -7.39 -1.95
N PRO A 62 2.92 -8.39 -2.85
CA PRO A 62 2.82 -9.77 -2.41
C PRO A 62 3.96 -10.15 -1.48
N ALA A 63 3.62 -10.95 -0.47
CA ALA A 63 4.60 -11.53 0.46
C ALA A 63 4.44 -13.04 0.36
N GLY A 64 5.09 -13.62 -0.67
CA GLY A 64 4.86 -15.01 -1.00
C GLY A 64 3.54 -15.20 -1.74
N ASP A 65 3.04 -16.42 -1.79
CA ASP A 65 1.87 -16.75 -2.60
C ASP A 65 0.55 -16.55 -1.86
N ALA A 66 0.57 -16.38 -0.54
CA ALA A 66 -0.66 -16.38 0.25
C ALA A 66 -0.84 -15.13 1.09
N ALA A 67 0.09 -14.17 1.04
CA ALA A 67 0.03 -13.00 1.90
C ALA A 67 0.40 -11.75 1.14
N MET A 68 0.04 -10.61 1.69
CA MET A 68 0.45 -9.30 1.20
C MET A 68 1.00 -8.49 2.36
N LYS A 69 1.88 -7.55 2.05
CA LYS A 69 2.46 -6.70 3.07
C LYS A 69 2.47 -5.26 2.59
N VAL A 70 2.56 -4.33 3.54
CA VAL A 70 2.67 -2.93 3.23
C VAL A 70 4.12 -2.61 2.89
N MET A 71 4.32 -1.94 1.77
CA MET A 71 5.62 -1.43 1.38
C MET A 71 5.84 -0.10 2.11
N GLY A 72 6.73 -0.12 3.12
CA GLY A 72 6.92 1.04 3.97
C GLY A 72 5.80 1.17 4.99
N GLU A 73 5.31 2.38 5.19
CA GLU A 73 4.18 2.61 6.08
C GLU A 73 3.09 3.39 5.34
N PRO A 74 1.87 3.43 5.89
CA PRO A 74 0.81 4.21 5.25
C PRO A 74 1.19 5.69 5.13
N CYS A 75 0.65 6.33 4.11
CA CYS A 75 0.99 7.71 3.77
C CYS A 75 -0.28 8.55 3.66
N TYR A 76 -0.10 9.86 3.87
CA TYR A 76 -1.17 10.83 3.65
C TYR A 76 -1.26 11.12 2.15
N VAL A 77 -2.49 11.15 1.62
CA VAL A 77 -2.69 11.32 0.18
C VAL A 77 -2.75 12.79 -0.17
N VAL A 78 -1.89 13.21 -1.10
CA VAL A 78 -1.87 14.57 -1.63
C VAL A 78 -2.09 14.46 -3.12
N GLY A 79 -3.34 14.67 -3.57
CA GLY A 79 -3.69 14.46 -4.97
C GLY A 79 -3.49 12.99 -5.35
N SER A 80 -2.61 12.72 -6.30
CA SER A 80 -2.25 11.36 -6.68
C SER A 80 -0.87 10.98 -6.17
N ASN A 81 -0.40 11.67 -5.11
CA ASN A 81 0.92 11.45 -4.54
C ASN A 81 0.81 11.08 -3.07
N LEU A 82 1.90 10.54 -2.52
CA LEU A 82 1.91 10.04 -1.15
C LEU A 82 2.91 10.85 -0.33
N ALA A 83 2.42 11.41 0.77
CA ALA A 83 3.25 12.19 1.70
C ALA A 83 3.62 11.30 2.87
N VAL A 84 4.93 11.23 3.16
CA VAL A 84 5.42 10.36 4.23
C VAL A 84 5.44 11.11 5.55
N ARG A 85 5.18 10.37 6.62
CA ARG A 85 5.21 10.93 7.96
C ARG A 85 6.67 11.10 8.39
N THR A 86 6.99 12.29 8.88
CA THR A 86 8.32 12.56 9.38
C THR A 86 8.22 13.59 10.50
N ARG A 87 9.35 13.89 11.12
CA ARG A 87 9.39 14.85 12.20
C ARG A 87 10.25 16.03 11.78
N ARG A 88 9.72 17.24 11.93
CA ARG A 88 10.44 18.48 11.66
C ARG A 88 10.28 19.40 12.85
N GLU A 89 11.41 19.86 13.39
CA GLU A 89 11.41 20.80 14.51
C GLU A 89 10.54 20.33 15.66
N GLY A 90 10.66 19.02 15.96
CA GLY A 90 9.92 18.43 17.06
C GLY A 90 8.47 18.12 16.79
N ARG A 91 7.96 18.41 15.60
CA ARG A 91 6.56 18.21 15.25
C ARG A 91 6.45 17.17 14.14
N GLN A 92 5.36 16.43 14.16
CA GLN A 92 5.09 15.45 13.11
C GLN A 92 4.39 16.12 11.95
N VAL A 93 4.87 15.82 10.75
CA VAL A 93 4.30 16.35 9.50
C VAL A 93 4.28 15.24 8.47
N PHE A 94 3.42 15.41 7.45
CA PHE A 94 3.41 14.57 6.27
C PHE A 94 4.03 15.37 5.13
N VAL A 95 5.06 14.83 4.50
CA VAL A 95 5.88 15.58 3.54
C VAL A 95 5.87 14.90 2.18
N TRP A 96 5.60 15.69 1.14
CA TRP A 96 5.79 15.30 -0.25
C TRP A 96 6.40 16.49 -0.97
N LYS A 97 7.65 16.31 -1.43
CA LYS A 97 8.41 17.38 -2.06
C LYS A 97 8.52 18.57 -1.11
N ASP A 98 8.09 19.75 -1.55
CA ASP A 98 8.16 20.96 -0.72
C ASP A 98 6.91 21.20 0.10
N LYS A 99 5.94 20.28 0.05
CA LYS A 99 4.71 20.41 0.81
C LYS A 99 4.86 19.67 2.14
N ALA A 100 4.45 20.34 3.21
CA ALA A 100 4.45 19.74 4.54
C ALA A 100 3.09 20.01 5.16
N ILE A 101 2.38 18.94 5.51
CA ILE A 101 1.06 19.02 6.11
C ILE A 101 1.20 18.66 7.57
N GLU A 102 0.75 19.54 8.44
CA GLU A 102 0.84 19.29 9.88
C GLU A 102 0.01 18.08 10.25
N ALA A 103 0.62 17.16 11.03
CA ALA A 103 -0.07 15.98 11.51
C ALA A 103 -0.87 16.38 12.75
N THR A 104 -2.11 16.82 12.53
CA THR A 104 -3.00 17.21 13.61
C THR A 104 -3.37 15.98 14.44
N PRO A 105 -3.87 16.16 15.67
CA PRO A 105 -4.34 15.01 16.45
C PRO A 105 -5.37 14.17 15.71
N GLU A 106 -6.26 14.82 14.96
CA GLU A 106 -7.26 14.11 14.21
C GLU A 106 -6.65 13.25 13.10
N LEU A 107 -5.64 13.78 12.40
CA LEU A 107 -4.97 13.02 11.36
C LEU A 107 -4.15 11.88 11.96
N LEU A 108 -3.51 12.10 13.11
CA LEU A 108 -2.74 11.03 13.75
C LEU A 108 -3.66 9.91 14.24
N GLU A 109 -4.85 10.27 14.73
CA GLU A 109 -5.82 9.27 15.13
C GLU A 109 -6.32 8.48 13.94
N GLU A 110 -6.60 9.17 12.83
CA GLU A 110 -7.02 8.51 11.59
C GLU A 110 -5.92 7.58 11.07
N PHE A 111 -4.67 8.05 11.13
CA PHE A 111 -3.52 7.26 10.72
C PHE A 111 -3.40 5.98 11.55
N ALA A 112 -3.55 6.11 12.86
CA ALA A 112 -3.45 4.95 13.75
C ALA A 112 -4.55 3.94 13.48
N ARG A 113 -5.78 4.42 13.25
CA ARG A 113 -6.91 3.54 12.95
C ARG A 113 -6.72 2.85 11.60
N PHE A 114 -6.30 3.60 10.58
CA PHE A 114 -6.02 3.04 9.27
C PHE A 114 -4.98 1.93 9.38
N SER A 115 -3.88 2.21 10.10
CA SER A 115 -2.79 1.25 10.23
C SER A 115 -3.22 0.00 10.98
N ALA A 116 -4.00 0.16 12.06
CA ALA A 116 -4.44 -0.96 12.86
C ALA A 116 -5.41 -1.85 12.07
N ASP A 117 -6.37 -1.23 11.39
CA ASP A 117 -7.34 -1.99 10.61
C ASP A 117 -6.66 -2.74 9.47
N LEU A 118 -5.72 -2.08 8.80
CA LEU A 118 -4.99 -2.71 7.71
C LEU A 118 -4.18 -3.91 8.22
N ALA A 119 -3.53 -3.76 9.36
CA ALA A 119 -2.73 -4.84 9.93
C ALA A 119 -3.59 -6.07 10.24
N VAL A 120 -4.79 -5.85 10.76
CA VAL A 120 -5.71 -6.96 11.05
C VAL A 120 -6.13 -7.66 9.75
N LEU A 121 -6.44 -6.88 8.71
CA LEU A 121 -6.93 -7.46 7.46
C LEU A 121 -5.83 -8.17 6.68
N LEU A 122 -4.58 -7.78 6.87
CA LEU A 122 -3.45 -8.42 6.21
C LEU A 122 -2.89 -9.60 7.01
N ALA A 123 -3.32 -9.77 8.24
CA ALA A 123 -2.85 -10.88 9.07
C ALA A 123 -3.32 -12.21 8.47
N PRO A 124 -2.47 -13.25 8.56
CA PRO A 124 -2.82 -14.55 8.00
C PRO A 124 -3.99 -15.21 8.73
#